data_f22e8a2814b3ca41c552abdee32d1994
#
_entry.id   f22e8a2814b3ca41c552abdee32d1994
#
_cell.length_a   1.000
_cell.length_b   1.000
_cell.length_c   1.000
_cell.angle_alpha   90.00
_cell.angle_beta   90.00
_cell.angle_gamma   90.00
#
_symmetry.space_group_name_H-M   'P 1'
#
loop_
_entity.id
_entity.type
_entity.pdbx_description
1 polymer ?
#
loop_
_entity_poly.entity_id
_entity_poly.type
_entity_poly.pdbx_seq_one_letter_code
_entity_poly.pdbx_strand_id
1 'polypeptide(L)'
;MRWIKDNEFIRGKVPMTKFNIRILNMAYLSIEKGDRLLDIGAGTGSISIEAALQGAKVWAVEKTQEGVEIININKSKFQVEVEVILGEAPEVLPDIKFNKCFLGGSGGKLEGIFNYLEKHLESKGILCGNFITLKNLNKFINLLEIHKYQEIEVHLIQSSYRDDIGLMKGENPIFIVKGVKK
;
A
#
# COMPACT_ATOMS: atom_id res chain seq x y z
N MET A 1 -9.02 -18.42 -2.40
CA MET A 1 -8.19 -17.72 -1.37
C MET A 1 -9.13 -16.99 -0.42
N ARG A 2 -8.88 -17.01 0.90
CA ARG A 2 -9.65 -16.24 1.89
C ARG A 2 -8.93 -14.92 2.17
N TRP A 3 -9.65 -13.79 2.11
CA TRP A 3 -9.17 -12.49 2.53
C TRP A 3 -9.25 -12.32 4.05
N ILE A 4 -8.25 -11.69 4.66
CA ILE A 4 -8.17 -11.48 6.11
C ILE A 4 -9.12 -10.34 6.52
N LYS A 5 -9.94 -10.55 7.55
CA LYS A 5 -10.80 -9.50 8.11
C LYS A 5 -10.02 -8.52 8.97
N ASP A 6 -10.52 -7.29 9.10
CA ASP A 6 -9.82 -6.23 9.86
C ASP A 6 -9.59 -6.59 11.33
N ASN A 7 -10.51 -7.29 11.96
CA ASN A 7 -10.39 -7.73 13.34
C ASN A 7 -9.40 -8.89 13.57
N GLU A 8 -8.90 -9.47 12.50
CA GLU A 8 -7.87 -10.51 12.57
C GLU A 8 -6.45 -9.89 12.63
N PHE A 9 -6.28 -8.64 12.23
CA PHE A 9 -5.01 -7.94 12.35
C PHE A 9 -4.80 -7.36 13.75
N ILE A 10 -3.58 -7.46 14.27
CA ILE A 10 -3.12 -6.64 15.39
C ILE A 10 -2.79 -5.26 14.81
N ARG A 11 -3.30 -4.19 15.44
CA ARG A 11 -3.07 -2.84 14.89
C ARG A 11 -2.68 -1.76 15.91
N GLY A 12 -3.00 -1.90 17.19
CA GLY A 12 -2.77 -0.84 18.16
C GLY A 12 -3.37 0.50 17.71
N LYS A 13 -2.56 1.56 17.73
CA LYS A 13 -2.92 2.90 17.22
C LYS A 13 -2.44 3.15 15.79
N VAL A 14 -1.78 2.17 15.18
CA VAL A 14 -1.20 2.29 13.83
C VAL A 14 -2.31 2.29 12.77
N PRO A 15 -2.25 3.18 11.77
CA PRO A 15 -3.18 3.17 10.65
C PRO A 15 -3.19 1.84 9.90
N MET A 16 -4.36 1.42 9.44
CA MET A 16 -4.54 0.20 8.66
C MET A 16 -5.46 0.46 7.47
N THR A 17 -5.07 -0.03 6.32
CA THR A 17 -5.96 -0.07 5.15
C THR A 17 -7.11 -1.04 5.41
N LYS A 18 -8.34 -0.51 5.43
CA LYS A 18 -9.56 -1.25 5.75
C LYS A 18 -9.87 -2.32 4.70
N PHE A 19 -10.57 -3.37 5.12
CA PHE A 19 -10.86 -4.57 4.32
C PHE A 19 -11.30 -4.27 2.89
N ASN A 20 -12.35 -3.45 2.70
CA ASN A 20 -12.87 -3.15 1.37
C ASN A 20 -11.83 -2.44 0.48
N ILE A 21 -11.09 -1.49 1.05
CA ILE A 21 -10.04 -0.74 0.35
C ILE A 21 -8.83 -1.65 0.07
N ARG A 22 -8.47 -2.52 1.02
CA ARG A 22 -7.36 -3.48 0.87
C ARG A 22 -7.60 -4.44 -0.28
N ILE A 23 -8.79 -5.03 -0.38
CA ILE A 23 -9.13 -5.94 -1.49
C ILE A 23 -9.05 -5.22 -2.84
N LEU A 24 -9.57 -4.00 -2.94
CA LEU A 24 -9.49 -3.22 -4.18
C LEU A 24 -8.02 -2.89 -4.53
N ASN A 25 -7.20 -2.50 -3.55
CA ASN A 25 -5.78 -2.29 -3.80
C ASN A 25 -5.07 -3.57 -4.29
N MET A 26 -5.39 -4.73 -3.71
CA MET A 26 -4.83 -6.00 -4.17
C MET A 26 -5.25 -6.31 -5.61
N ALA A 27 -6.51 -6.03 -5.96
CA ALA A 27 -7.00 -6.20 -7.33
C ALA A 27 -6.33 -5.24 -8.33
N TYR A 28 -6.17 -3.95 -7.96
CA TYR A 28 -5.47 -2.97 -8.82
C TYR A 28 -3.98 -3.25 -8.96
N LEU A 29 -3.31 -3.75 -7.91
CA LEU A 29 -1.93 -4.21 -7.98
C LEU A 29 -1.79 -5.47 -8.82
N SER A 30 -2.87 -6.24 -9.00
CA SER A 30 -2.88 -7.52 -9.74
C SER A 30 -1.74 -8.41 -9.26
N ILE A 31 -1.70 -8.67 -7.95
CA ILE A 31 -0.63 -9.49 -7.33
C ILE A 31 -0.73 -10.93 -7.79
N GLU A 32 0.40 -11.47 -8.25
CA GLU A 32 0.56 -12.86 -8.64
C GLU A 32 1.72 -13.51 -7.90
N LYS A 33 1.76 -14.84 -7.92
CA LYS A 33 2.88 -15.59 -7.33
C LYS A 33 4.19 -15.25 -8.04
N GLY A 34 5.19 -14.87 -7.26
CA GLY A 34 6.50 -14.47 -7.76
C GLY A 34 6.67 -12.98 -7.99
N ASP A 35 5.60 -12.18 -7.87
CA ASP A 35 5.73 -10.71 -7.86
C ASP A 35 6.63 -10.22 -6.72
N ARG A 36 7.21 -9.06 -6.92
CA ARG A 36 8.04 -8.35 -5.96
C ARG A 36 7.36 -7.03 -5.62
N LEU A 37 6.82 -6.94 -4.41
CA LEU A 37 6.10 -5.76 -3.92
C LEU A 37 6.97 -4.95 -2.98
N LEU A 38 7.07 -3.65 -3.23
CA LEU A 38 7.51 -2.64 -2.27
C LEU A 38 6.29 -1.92 -1.70
N ASP A 39 6.08 -2.04 -0.38
CA ASP A 39 5.01 -1.38 0.37
C ASP A 39 5.59 -0.21 1.18
N ILE A 40 5.32 1.03 0.74
CA ILE A 40 5.85 2.26 1.35
C ILE A 40 4.81 2.87 2.28
N GLY A 41 5.16 3.01 3.56
CA GLY A 41 4.23 3.42 4.61
C GLY A 41 3.27 2.28 4.96
N ALA A 42 3.84 1.12 5.27
CA ALA A 42 3.11 -0.15 5.41
C ALA A 42 2.14 -0.19 6.61
N GLY A 43 2.33 0.68 7.62
CA GLY A 43 1.46 0.75 8.79
C GLY A 43 1.41 -0.58 9.54
N THR A 44 0.24 -1.22 9.56
CA THR A 44 0.08 -2.55 10.18
C THR A 44 0.60 -3.71 9.30
N GLY A 45 1.07 -3.44 8.09
CA GLY A 45 1.48 -4.44 7.11
C GLY A 45 0.32 -5.15 6.42
N SER A 46 -0.90 -4.63 6.47
CA SER A 46 -2.07 -5.35 5.97
C SER A 46 -2.03 -5.61 4.45
N ILE A 47 -1.51 -4.69 3.64
CA ILE A 47 -1.26 -4.90 2.20
C ILE A 47 -0.10 -5.89 2.01
N SER A 48 1.01 -5.70 2.72
CA SER A 48 2.18 -6.56 2.67
C SER A 48 1.86 -8.02 2.94
N ILE A 49 1.06 -8.29 3.97
CA ILE A 49 0.68 -9.66 4.39
C ILE A 49 -0.24 -10.31 3.36
N GLU A 50 -1.26 -9.60 2.86
CA GLU A 50 -2.13 -10.12 1.80
C GLU A 50 -1.35 -10.44 0.53
N ALA A 51 -0.38 -9.60 0.14
CA ALA A 51 0.47 -9.86 -1.01
C ALA A 51 1.38 -11.09 -0.79
N ALA A 52 1.97 -11.21 0.39
CA ALA A 52 2.80 -12.36 0.74
C ALA A 52 2.01 -13.68 0.74
N LEU A 53 0.76 -13.67 1.22
CA LEU A 53 -0.15 -14.83 1.15
C LEU A 53 -0.49 -15.24 -0.29
N GLN A 54 -0.43 -14.30 -1.24
CA GLN A 54 -0.59 -14.57 -2.67
C GLN A 54 0.71 -15.03 -3.35
N GLY A 55 1.81 -15.10 -2.60
CA GLY A 55 3.09 -15.61 -3.07
C GLY A 55 4.02 -14.54 -3.62
N ALA A 56 3.77 -13.26 -3.36
CA ALA A 56 4.70 -12.19 -3.65
C ALA A 56 5.86 -12.17 -2.64
N LYS A 57 7.05 -11.77 -3.09
CA LYS A 57 8.14 -11.35 -2.23
C LYS A 57 7.94 -9.88 -1.84
N VAL A 58 7.93 -9.58 -0.54
CA VAL A 58 7.48 -8.27 -0.05
C VAL A 58 8.53 -7.59 0.80
N TRP A 59 8.76 -6.31 0.52
CA TRP A 59 9.49 -5.36 1.36
C TRP A 59 8.53 -4.31 1.89
N ALA A 60 8.40 -4.21 3.21
CA ALA A 60 7.55 -3.27 3.91
C ALA A 60 8.38 -2.18 4.58
N VAL A 61 8.20 -0.94 4.17
CA VAL A 61 8.89 0.22 4.76
C VAL A 61 7.94 0.96 5.67
N GLU A 62 8.30 1.08 6.93
CA GLU A 62 7.50 1.79 7.95
C GLU A 62 8.40 2.67 8.82
N LYS A 63 7.98 3.91 9.02
CA LYS A 63 8.79 4.91 9.71
C LYS A 63 8.76 4.84 11.23
N THR A 64 7.76 4.20 11.80
CA THR A 64 7.56 4.13 13.25
C THR A 64 7.98 2.77 13.80
N GLN A 65 8.64 2.78 14.96
CA GLN A 65 9.00 1.55 15.64
C GLN A 65 7.77 0.71 16.01
N GLU A 66 6.69 1.36 16.48
CA GLU A 66 5.41 0.69 16.77
C GLU A 66 4.84 -0.02 15.54
N GLY A 67 4.88 0.63 14.36
CA GLY A 67 4.43 0.02 13.11
C GLY A 67 5.25 -1.20 12.73
N VAL A 68 6.57 -1.14 12.83
CA VAL A 68 7.48 -2.26 12.57
C VAL A 68 7.18 -3.45 13.49
N GLU A 69 7.00 -3.19 14.79
CA GLU A 69 6.64 -4.24 15.75
C GLU A 69 5.31 -4.91 15.41
N ILE A 70 4.29 -4.10 15.03
CA ILE A 70 2.98 -4.60 14.62
C ILE A 70 3.08 -5.43 13.33
N ILE A 71 3.85 -4.99 12.33
CA ILE A 71 4.09 -5.79 11.11
C ILE A 71 4.72 -7.13 11.48
N ASN A 72 5.73 -7.15 12.37
CA ASN A 72 6.39 -8.37 12.79
C ASN A 72 5.45 -9.33 13.54
N ILE A 73 4.56 -8.81 14.39
CA ILE A 73 3.53 -9.62 15.05
C ILE A 73 2.56 -10.21 14.02
N ASN A 74 2.07 -9.38 13.10
CA ASN A 74 1.12 -9.81 12.08
C ASN A 74 1.72 -10.83 11.11
N LYS A 75 2.93 -10.61 10.58
CA LYS A 75 3.58 -11.58 9.68
C LYS A 75 3.80 -12.94 10.35
N SER A 76 4.15 -12.94 11.64
CA SER A 76 4.30 -14.17 12.42
C SER A 76 2.95 -14.87 12.61
N LYS A 77 1.90 -14.11 12.95
CA LYS A 77 0.54 -14.62 13.12
C LYS A 77 -0.02 -15.29 11.85
N PHE A 78 0.24 -14.69 10.69
CA PHE A 78 -0.22 -15.21 9.41
C PHE A 78 0.78 -16.13 8.70
N GLN A 79 1.93 -16.39 9.34
CA GLN A 79 2.98 -17.31 8.86
C GLN A 79 3.47 -16.95 7.45
N VAL A 80 3.73 -15.65 7.22
CA VAL A 80 4.25 -15.14 5.95
C VAL A 80 5.61 -14.47 6.12
N GLU A 81 6.38 -14.47 5.04
CA GLU A 81 7.67 -13.77 4.99
C GLU A 81 7.48 -12.37 4.38
N VAL A 82 7.86 -11.36 5.18
CA VAL A 82 7.91 -9.95 4.78
C VAL A 82 9.22 -9.38 5.32
N GLU A 83 10.01 -8.77 4.46
CA GLU A 83 11.20 -8.03 4.86
C GLU A 83 10.76 -6.65 5.36
N VAL A 84 11.00 -6.34 6.64
CA VAL A 84 10.53 -5.12 7.29
C VAL A 84 11.68 -4.14 7.47
N ILE A 85 11.54 -2.93 6.96
CA ILE A 85 12.56 -1.88 6.99
C ILE A 85 12.03 -0.71 7.82
N LEU A 86 12.72 -0.39 8.91
CA LEU A 86 12.43 0.78 9.73
C LEU A 86 13.06 2.03 9.11
N GLY A 87 12.25 3.03 8.86
CA GLY A 87 12.71 4.36 8.42
C GLY A 87 11.75 5.04 7.46
N GLU A 88 12.11 6.25 7.08
CA GLU A 88 11.29 7.08 6.21
C GLU A 88 11.78 6.99 4.76
N ALA A 89 10.83 6.79 3.83
CA ALA A 89 11.11 6.87 2.39
C ALA A 89 11.32 8.33 1.95
N PRO A 90 12.24 8.59 0.98
CA PRO A 90 12.98 7.61 0.18
C PRO A 90 14.31 7.12 0.81
N GLU A 91 14.76 7.66 1.93
CA GLU A 91 16.12 7.52 2.46
C GLU A 91 16.50 6.06 2.78
N VAL A 92 15.53 5.24 3.19
CA VAL A 92 15.76 3.84 3.60
C VAL A 92 15.30 2.83 2.55
N LEU A 93 14.86 3.29 1.39
CA LEU A 93 14.39 2.38 0.35
C LEU A 93 15.52 1.46 -0.13
N PRO A 94 15.27 0.13 -0.23
CA PRO A 94 16.31 -0.84 -0.56
C PRO A 94 16.74 -0.75 -2.03
N ASP A 95 18.01 -1.02 -2.33
CA ASP A 95 18.53 -1.09 -3.71
C ASP A 95 18.13 -2.42 -4.39
N ILE A 96 16.86 -2.53 -4.74
CA ILE A 96 16.27 -3.72 -5.35
C ILE A 96 15.42 -3.35 -6.57
N LYS A 97 15.19 -4.32 -7.45
CA LYS A 97 14.17 -4.20 -8.52
C LYS A 97 12.89 -4.88 -8.08
N PHE A 98 11.76 -4.26 -8.41
CA PHE A 98 10.42 -4.77 -8.12
C PHE A 98 9.45 -4.38 -9.22
N ASN A 99 8.35 -5.11 -9.34
CA ASN A 99 7.33 -4.89 -10.38
C ASN A 99 5.99 -4.39 -9.81
N LYS A 100 5.85 -4.36 -8.49
CA LYS A 100 4.67 -3.82 -7.81
C LYS A 100 5.09 -2.85 -6.71
N CYS A 101 4.40 -1.70 -6.62
CA CYS A 101 4.61 -0.75 -5.54
C CYS A 101 3.27 -0.29 -4.99
N PHE A 102 3.14 -0.34 -3.68
CA PHE A 102 2.02 0.29 -2.97
C PHE A 102 2.51 1.49 -2.16
N LEU A 103 1.78 2.60 -2.22
CA LEU A 103 2.05 3.82 -1.47
C LEU A 103 0.90 4.08 -0.48
N GLY A 104 1.10 3.66 0.77
CA GLY A 104 0.19 3.93 1.89
C GLY A 104 0.43 5.28 2.57
N GLY A 105 1.65 5.82 2.46
CA GLY A 105 2.03 7.11 3.01
C GLY A 105 3.39 7.58 2.48
N SER A 106 3.53 8.88 2.21
CA SER A 106 4.75 9.46 1.61
C SER A 106 5.54 10.37 2.55
N GLY A 107 5.03 10.67 3.75
CA GLY A 107 5.67 11.66 4.62
C GLY A 107 5.87 13.06 3.98
N GLY A 108 5.16 13.36 2.88
CA GLY A 108 5.35 14.60 2.11
C GLY A 108 6.46 14.55 1.06
N LYS A 109 7.19 13.42 0.93
CA LYS A 109 8.39 13.27 0.08
C LYS A 109 8.11 12.57 -1.26
N LEU A 110 6.94 12.82 -1.87
CA LEU A 110 6.50 12.15 -3.11
C LEU A 110 7.53 12.26 -4.24
N GLU A 111 8.13 13.43 -4.47
CA GLU A 111 9.12 13.64 -5.55
C GLU A 111 10.35 12.75 -5.37
N GLY A 112 10.86 12.64 -4.14
CA GLY A 112 11.99 11.75 -3.84
C GLY A 112 11.65 10.28 -4.06
N ILE A 113 10.43 9.87 -3.69
CA ILE A 113 9.93 8.52 -3.94
C ILE A 113 9.83 8.26 -5.45
N PHE A 114 9.28 9.18 -6.25
CA PHE A 114 9.20 9.01 -7.70
C PHE A 114 10.58 8.91 -8.37
N ASN A 115 11.56 9.71 -7.92
CA ASN A 115 12.94 9.60 -8.41
C ASN A 115 13.58 8.23 -8.12
N TYR A 116 13.22 7.61 -6.98
CA TYR A 116 13.63 6.25 -6.67
C TYR A 116 12.88 5.24 -7.56
N LEU A 117 11.55 5.37 -7.73
CA LEU A 117 10.73 4.49 -8.56
C LEU A 117 11.20 4.46 -10.03
N GLU A 118 11.68 5.59 -10.57
CA GLU A 118 12.25 5.65 -11.93
C GLU A 118 13.39 4.65 -12.13
N LYS A 119 14.17 4.43 -11.09
CA LYS A 119 15.34 3.54 -11.15
C LYS A 119 15.00 2.09 -10.81
N HIS A 120 14.02 1.86 -9.95
CA HIS A 120 13.83 0.57 -9.27
C HIS A 120 12.54 -0.17 -9.64
N LEU A 121 11.44 0.54 -9.95
CA LEU A 121 10.24 -0.08 -10.48
C LEU A 121 10.50 -0.50 -11.94
N GLU A 122 10.20 -1.73 -12.28
CA GLU A 122 10.41 -2.27 -13.61
C GLU A 122 9.46 -1.69 -14.66
N SER A 123 9.83 -1.74 -15.93
CA SER A 123 8.91 -1.42 -17.04
C SER A 123 7.67 -2.33 -16.93
N LYS A 124 6.49 -1.78 -17.20
CA LYS A 124 5.17 -2.39 -16.96
C LYS A 124 4.86 -2.68 -15.49
N GLY A 125 5.71 -2.23 -14.56
CA GLY A 125 5.43 -2.32 -13.12
C GLY A 125 4.26 -1.44 -12.72
N ILE A 126 3.47 -1.90 -11.75
CA ILE A 126 2.27 -1.22 -11.26
C ILE A 126 2.60 -0.45 -9.99
N LEU A 127 2.24 0.84 -9.99
CA LEU A 127 2.23 1.71 -8.82
C LEU A 127 0.78 1.98 -8.42
N CYS A 128 0.43 1.67 -7.17
CA CYS A 128 -0.88 1.95 -6.60
C CYS A 128 -0.72 2.76 -5.31
N GLY A 129 -1.61 3.72 -5.05
CA GLY A 129 -1.55 4.53 -3.84
C GLY A 129 -2.92 4.98 -3.35
N ASN A 130 -3.03 5.21 -2.03
CA ASN A 130 -4.24 5.66 -1.37
C ASN A 130 -4.11 7.10 -0.88
N PHE A 131 -5.15 7.91 -1.15
CA PHE A 131 -5.17 9.33 -0.78
C PHE A 131 -6.50 9.72 -0.16
N ILE A 132 -6.44 10.52 0.91
CA ILE A 132 -7.61 11.07 1.61
C ILE A 132 -7.78 12.57 1.38
N THR A 133 -6.79 13.23 0.79
CA THR A 133 -6.81 14.68 0.51
C THR A 133 -6.62 14.96 -0.97
N LEU A 134 -7.38 15.91 -1.51
CA LEU A 134 -7.24 16.35 -2.90
C LEU A 134 -5.85 16.89 -3.23
N LYS A 135 -5.20 17.55 -2.24
CA LYS A 135 -3.84 18.08 -2.42
C LYS A 135 -2.84 16.97 -2.76
N ASN A 136 -2.83 15.90 -1.97
CA ASN A 136 -1.90 14.78 -2.17
C ASN A 136 -2.29 13.95 -3.41
N LEU A 137 -3.59 13.78 -3.67
CA LEU A 137 -4.10 13.14 -4.88
C LEU A 137 -3.58 13.85 -6.13
N ASN A 138 -3.81 15.16 -6.24
CA ASN A 138 -3.41 15.95 -7.41
C ASN A 138 -1.88 15.91 -7.60
N LYS A 139 -1.11 16.02 -6.48
CA LYS A 139 0.35 15.93 -6.54
C LYS A 139 0.80 14.57 -7.08
N PHE A 140 0.17 13.48 -6.66
CA PHE A 140 0.51 12.13 -7.12
C PHE A 140 0.17 11.94 -8.59
N ILE A 141 -1.02 12.37 -9.05
CA ILE A 141 -1.43 12.29 -10.46
C ILE A 141 -0.46 13.08 -11.33
N ASN A 142 -0.12 14.32 -10.97
CA ASN A 142 0.84 15.13 -11.71
C ASN A 142 2.21 14.45 -11.83
N LEU A 143 2.67 13.77 -10.78
CA LEU A 143 3.93 13.03 -10.83
C LEU A 143 3.84 11.80 -11.74
N LEU A 144 2.71 11.07 -11.74
CA LEU A 144 2.49 9.98 -12.70
C LEU A 144 2.59 10.48 -14.15
N GLU A 145 1.99 11.64 -14.45
CA GLU A 145 2.01 12.24 -15.78
C GLU A 145 3.43 12.71 -16.17
N ILE A 146 4.14 13.42 -15.27
CA ILE A 146 5.53 13.87 -15.47
C ILE A 146 6.45 12.69 -15.76
N HIS A 147 6.31 11.60 -15.02
CA HIS A 147 7.09 10.37 -15.17
C HIS A 147 6.53 9.41 -16.24
N LYS A 148 5.55 9.88 -17.04
CA LYS A 148 4.99 9.17 -18.22
C LYS A 148 4.41 7.80 -17.91
N TYR A 149 3.84 7.62 -16.71
CA TYR A 149 3.05 6.43 -16.42
C TYR A 149 1.85 6.34 -17.36
N GLN A 150 1.46 5.14 -17.69
CA GLN A 150 0.32 4.82 -18.56
C GLN A 150 -0.81 4.20 -17.72
N GLU A 151 -1.98 4.01 -18.34
CA GLU A 151 -3.15 3.40 -17.68
C GLU A 151 -3.42 4.00 -16.30
N ILE A 152 -3.38 5.34 -16.23
CA ILE A 152 -3.68 6.04 -14.98
C ILE A 152 -5.16 5.94 -14.68
N GLU A 153 -5.49 5.28 -13.59
CA GLU A 153 -6.85 5.11 -13.10
C GLU A 153 -7.01 5.82 -11.76
N VAL A 154 -8.11 6.54 -11.56
CA VAL A 154 -8.44 7.22 -10.30
C VAL A 154 -9.85 6.83 -9.89
N HIS A 155 -9.99 6.25 -8.71
CA HIS A 155 -11.26 5.80 -8.17
C HIS A 155 -11.52 6.43 -6.82
N LEU A 156 -12.71 6.98 -6.59
CA LEU A 156 -13.19 7.37 -5.28
C LEU A 156 -14.04 6.24 -4.70
N ILE A 157 -13.61 5.69 -3.58
CA ILE A 157 -14.31 4.61 -2.89
C ILE A 157 -14.83 5.13 -1.55
N GLN A 158 -16.13 4.97 -1.35
CA GLN A 158 -16.80 5.26 -0.09
C GLN A 158 -17.55 4.01 0.37
N SER A 159 -17.26 3.53 1.55
CA SER A 159 -17.95 2.39 2.16
C SER A 159 -18.75 2.82 3.38
N SER A 160 -19.78 2.05 3.69
CA SER A 160 -20.59 2.20 4.88
C SER A 160 -20.89 0.82 5.46
N TYR A 161 -21.02 0.75 6.76
CA TYR A 161 -21.36 -0.48 7.45
C TYR A 161 -22.49 -0.25 8.46
N ARG A 162 -23.23 -1.30 8.76
CA ARG A 162 -24.25 -1.29 9.82
C ARG A 162 -23.59 -1.58 11.17
N ASP A 163 -23.81 -0.71 12.14
CA ASP A 163 -23.32 -0.90 13.50
C ASP A 163 -24.22 -1.84 14.33
N ASP A 164 -23.83 -2.11 15.57
CA ASP A 164 -24.51 -3.05 16.46
C ASP A 164 -25.95 -2.65 16.82
N ILE A 165 -26.27 -1.36 16.76
CA ILE A 165 -27.62 -0.83 16.99
C ILE A 165 -28.43 -0.64 15.71
N GLY A 166 -27.88 -1.01 14.57
CA GLY A 166 -28.57 -1.01 13.28
C GLY A 166 -28.42 0.25 12.45
N LEU A 167 -27.62 1.24 12.88
CA LEU A 167 -27.37 2.45 12.11
C LEU A 167 -26.29 2.24 11.04
N MET A 168 -26.50 2.88 9.89
CA MET A 168 -25.45 2.94 8.86
C MET A 168 -24.41 4.00 9.21
N LYS A 169 -23.15 3.59 9.25
CA LYS A 169 -21.98 4.45 9.47
C LYS A 169 -21.10 4.47 8.23
N GLY A 170 -20.87 5.69 7.70
CA GLY A 170 -19.94 5.89 6.58
C GLY A 170 -18.50 5.94 7.05
N GLU A 171 -17.62 5.29 6.32
CA GLU A 171 -16.17 5.51 6.42
C GLU A 171 -15.78 6.72 5.59
N ASN A 172 -14.64 7.34 5.89
CA ASN A 172 -14.13 8.42 5.06
C ASN A 172 -13.84 7.92 3.64
N PRO A 173 -14.24 8.68 2.60
CA PRO A 173 -13.91 8.31 1.24
C PRO A 173 -12.40 8.31 1.01
N ILE A 174 -11.94 7.38 0.20
CA ILE A 174 -10.52 7.19 -0.15
C ILE A 174 -10.39 7.19 -1.67
N PHE A 175 -9.45 7.96 -2.19
CA PHE A 175 -9.03 7.85 -3.58
C PHE A 175 -7.99 6.75 -3.71
N ILE A 176 -8.24 5.80 -4.61
CA ILE A 176 -7.25 4.81 -5.06
C ILE A 176 -6.77 5.26 -6.42
N VAL A 177 -5.46 5.36 -6.59
CA VAL A 177 -4.83 5.71 -7.86
C VAL A 177 -3.89 4.61 -8.28
N LYS A 178 -4.01 4.18 -9.53
CA LYS A 178 -3.11 3.22 -10.18
C LYS A 178 -2.44 3.87 -11.37
N GLY A 179 -1.19 3.50 -11.61
CA GLY A 179 -0.47 3.81 -12.86
C GLY A 179 0.48 2.69 -13.21
N VAL A 180 0.70 2.48 -14.50
CA VAL A 180 1.63 1.48 -15.04
C VAL A 180 2.85 2.20 -15.59
N LYS A 181 4.04 1.82 -15.13
CA LYS A 181 5.30 2.38 -15.63
C LYS A 181 5.51 1.98 -17.09
N LYS A 182 5.92 2.93 -17.91
CA LYS A 182 6.20 2.70 -19.33
C LYS A 182 7.39 1.73 -19.54
#